data_95d06d37ca18ed1d9e8e23db23ba4bb5
#
_entry.id   95d06d37ca18ed1d9e8e23db23ba4bb5
#
_cell.length_a   1.000
_cell.length_b   1.000
_cell.length_c   1.000
_cell.angle_alpha   90.00
_cell.angle_beta   90.00
_cell.angle_gamma   90.00
#
_symmetry.space_group_name_H-M   'P 1'
#
loop_
_entity.id
_entity.type
_entity.pdbx_description
1 polymer ?
#
loop_
_entity_poly.entity_id
_entity_poly.type
_entity_poly.pdbx_seq_one_letter_code
_entity_poly.pdbx_strand_id
1 'polypeptide(L)'
;MAHVNENYLKLPGNYLFATIAKKVDAYSKAHPEANIIRLGIGDVTRPLAPAIIDAMHKAVDEMGKAETFRGYGPEQGYDFLRQAIIDGDYKTRGIDLELDEVFVGDGAKTDVACIQEIFGNDLKFAVADPVYPVYLDSNVMFGHTGDWNAEKGIYDGVVYLPCTPENGFKAEPPKEKVDIVYLCNPSNPTGTAMSKEELTNWVKAAKENNFIIIYDSAYETYITEPDVPHSIFEIEGAKEVAIELRSYSKCAGFTGTRCSYVVVPHACVAYKKDGTAVELNPLWNRRQCTFFNGTPYIVQRAAEAYYSPEGQKQCLADVEYYMENAHIIRDGLTEAGFTVYGATNSPYAWVQTPNGMKSWDFFDLLLEKAHVVTTPGSGFGPHGEGYLRLTAFGTKENTVEAVKRIADLKLFK
;
A
#
# COMPACT_ATOMS: atom_id res chain seq x y z
N MET A 1 4.34 22.27 -32.88
CA MET A 1 4.37 20.83 -32.54
C MET A 1 4.06 20.70 -31.07
N ALA A 2 3.27 19.71 -30.69
CA ALA A 2 3.12 19.36 -29.27
C ALA A 2 4.37 18.61 -28.79
N HIS A 3 4.78 18.85 -27.55
CA HIS A 3 5.89 18.16 -26.91
C HIS A 3 5.34 17.19 -25.85
N VAL A 4 5.95 16.01 -25.74
CA VAL A 4 5.60 15.05 -24.71
C VAL A 4 6.24 15.43 -23.36
N ASN A 5 5.69 14.93 -22.26
CA ASN A 5 6.39 14.98 -20.97
C ASN A 5 7.51 13.93 -20.98
N GLU A 6 8.75 14.39 -21.15
CA GLU A 6 9.93 13.53 -21.28
C GLU A 6 10.24 12.73 -20.01
N ASN A 7 9.68 13.11 -18.85
CA ASN A 7 9.84 12.36 -17.62
C ASN A 7 9.28 10.93 -17.74
N TYR A 8 8.23 10.72 -18.55
CA TYR A 8 7.69 9.38 -18.80
C TYR A 8 8.70 8.46 -19.50
N LEU A 9 9.67 9.01 -20.22
CA LEU A 9 10.73 8.25 -20.90
C LEU A 9 11.83 7.79 -19.94
N LYS A 10 11.87 8.33 -18.73
CA LYS A 10 12.80 7.92 -17.65
C LYS A 10 12.34 6.67 -16.92
N LEU A 11 11.06 6.28 -17.05
CA LEU A 11 10.54 5.06 -16.44
C LEU A 11 11.18 3.83 -17.08
N PRO A 12 11.54 2.78 -16.28
CA PRO A 12 11.97 1.50 -16.83
C PRO A 12 10.93 0.96 -17.81
N GLY A 13 11.38 0.47 -18.97
CA GLY A 13 10.50 0.04 -20.07
C GLY A 13 9.54 -1.11 -19.72
N ASN A 14 9.73 -1.78 -18.57
CA ASN A 14 8.87 -2.85 -18.08
C ASN A 14 8.55 -2.65 -16.61
N TYR A 15 7.28 -2.42 -16.29
CA TYR A 15 6.77 -2.49 -14.93
C TYR A 15 6.97 -3.91 -14.35
N LEU A 16 7.48 -4.02 -13.13
CA LEU A 16 7.82 -5.29 -12.45
C LEU A 16 6.77 -6.39 -12.66
N PHE A 17 5.52 -6.09 -12.34
CA PHE A 17 4.43 -7.07 -12.42
C PHE A 17 4.09 -7.49 -13.86
N ALA A 18 4.34 -6.62 -14.85
CA ALA A 18 4.17 -6.97 -16.26
C ALA A 18 5.27 -7.95 -16.73
N THR A 19 6.49 -7.81 -16.23
CA THR A 19 7.58 -8.74 -16.51
C THR A 19 7.30 -10.12 -15.93
N ILE A 20 6.84 -10.17 -14.66
CA ILE A 20 6.42 -11.43 -14.02
C ILE A 20 5.29 -12.08 -14.82
N ALA A 21 4.26 -11.32 -15.20
CA ALA A 21 3.13 -11.85 -15.96
C ALA A 21 3.57 -12.46 -17.30
N LYS A 22 4.47 -11.81 -18.03
CA LYS A 22 5.04 -12.35 -19.30
C LYS A 22 5.82 -13.65 -19.09
N LYS A 23 6.67 -13.74 -18.04
CA LYS A 23 7.41 -14.96 -17.72
C LYS A 23 6.47 -16.12 -17.37
N VAL A 24 5.48 -15.85 -16.52
CA VAL A 24 4.48 -16.86 -16.09
C VAL A 24 3.62 -17.32 -17.25
N ASP A 25 3.19 -16.42 -18.13
CA ASP A 25 2.42 -16.77 -19.32
C ASP A 25 3.23 -17.65 -20.29
N ALA A 26 4.50 -17.30 -20.54
CA ALA A 26 5.40 -18.11 -21.35
C ALA A 26 5.60 -19.51 -20.75
N TYR A 27 5.81 -19.60 -19.43
CA TYR A 27 5.97 -20.87 -18.73
C TYR A 27 4.70 -21.72 -18.78
N SER A 28 3.53 -21.11 -18.52
CA SER A 28 2.23 -21.82 -18.58
C SER A 28 1.94 -22.41 -19.97
N LYS A 29 2.34 -21.69 -21.03
CA LYS A 29 2.18 -22.21 -22.42
C LYS A 29 3.11 -23.37 -22.73
N ALA A 30 4.31 -23.35 -22.17
CA ALA A 30 5.30 -24.42 -22.35
C ALA A 30 5.01 -25.65 -21.48
N HIS A 31 4.32 -25.47 -20.36
CA HIS A 31 4.00 -26.48 -19.34
C HIS A 31 2.52 -26.46 -18.98
N PRO A 32 1.61 -26.85 -19.90
CA PRO A 32 0.16 -26.82 -19.67
C PRO A 32 -0.31 -27.77 -18.56
N GLU A 33 0.49 -28.77 -18.22
CA GLU A 33 0.24 -29.72 -17.13
C GLU A 33 0.62 -29.15 -15.76
N ALA A 34 1.40 -28.08 -15.68
CA ALA A 34 1.89 -27.51 -14.42
C ALA A 34 0.76 -26.81 -13.65
N ASN A 35 0.50 -27.30 -12.44
CA ASN A 35 -0.39 -26.59 -11.52
C ASN A 35 0.37 -25.46 -10.83
N ILE A 36 0.31 -24.26 -11.41
CA ILE A 36 1.03 -23.07 -10.94
C ILE A 36 0.27 -22.40 -9.79
N ILE A 37 0.91 -22.29 -8.63
CA ILE A 37 0.39 -21.56 -7.48
C ILE A 37 0.97 -20.14 -7.48
N ARG A 38 0.10 -19.12 -7.38
CA ARG A 38 0.47 -17.71 -7.45
C ARG A 38 0.46 -17.07 -6.06
N LEU A 39 1.65 -16.83 -5.50
CA LEU A 39 1.87 -16.12 -4.24
C LEU A 39 2.61 -14.78 -4.46
N GLY A 40 2.60 -14.21 -5.66
CA GLY A 40 3.32 -12.98 -5.99
C GLY A 40 2.44 -11.75 -6.05
N ILE A 41 1.15 -11.87 -6.39
CA ILE A 41 0.27 -10.72 -6.61
C ILE A 41 -0.43 -10.34 -5.31
N GLY A 42 -0.35 -9.06 -4.95
CA GLY A 42 -1.03 -8.50 -3.79
C GLY A 42 -2.51 -8.20 -4.06
N ASP A 43 -3.25 -9.16 -4.60
CA ASP A 43 -4.68 -9.05 -4.88
C ASP A 43 -5.47 -10.03 -4.01
N VAL A 44 -6.57 -9.55 -3.42
CA VAL A 44 -7.46 -10.39 -2.62
C VAL A 44 -8.21 -11.37 -3.52
N THR A 45 -8.52 -12.55 -3.00
CA THR A 45 -9.11 -13.65 -3.78
C THR A 45 -10.48 -14.11 -3.27
N ARG A 46 -10.86 -13.69 -2.06
CA ARG A 46 -12.18 -14.00 -1.52
C ARG A 46 -13.25 -13.08 -2.09
N PRO A 47 -14.48 -13.58 -2.32
CA PRO A 47 -15.61 -12.75 -2.74
C PRO A 47 -15.89 -11.62 -1.76
N LEU A 48 -16.54 -10.56 -2.23
CA LEU A 48 -17.05 -9.49 -1.37
C LEU A 48 -18.01 -10.05 -0.31
N ALA A 49 -17.94 -9.51 0.89
CA ALA A 49 -18.82 -9.88 2.00
C ALA A 49 -20.31 -9.69 1.64
N PRO A 50 -21.22 -10.59 2.08
CA PRO A 50 -22.65 -10.47 1.82
C PRO A 50 -23.24 -9.12 2.17
N ALA A 51 -22.90 -8.54 3.33
CA ALA A 51 -23.37 -7.22 3.73
C ALA A 51 -22.98 -6.11 2.74
N ILE A 52 -21.80 -6.22 2.12
CA ILE A 52 -21.32 -5.30 1.08
C ILE A 52 -22.17 -5.46 -0.19
N ILE A 53 -22.39 -6.69 -0.63
CA ILE A 53 -23.22 -7.01 -1.82
C ILE A 53 -24.66 -6.53 -1.64
N ASP A 54 -25.26 -6.75 -0.47
CA ASP A 54 -26.63 -6.30 -0.16
C ASP A 54 -26.73 -4.75 -0.20
N ALA A 55 -25.72 -4.05 0.29
CA ALA A 55 -25.67 -2.59 0.22
C ALA A 55 -25.55 -2.09 -1.23
N MET A 56 -24.75 -2.77 -2.07
CA MET A 56 -24.64 -2.46 -3.51
C MET A 56 -26.00 -2.64 -4.21
N HIS A 57 -26.70 -3.74 -3.97
CA HIS A 57 -28.01 -4.00 -4.57
C HIS A 57 -29.02 -2.91 -4.18
N LYS A 58 -29.10 -2.55 -2.90
CA LYS A 58 -29.96 -1.46 -2.44
C LYS A 58 -29.64 -0.12 -3.12
N ALA A 59 -28.36 0.20 -3.24
CA ALA A 59 -27.93 1.44 -3.88
C ALA A 59 -28.25 1.45 -5.39
N VAL A 60 -28.16 0.28 -6.07
CA VAL A 60 -28.59 0.16 -7.49
C VAL A 60 -30.09 0.36 -7.62
N ASP A 61 -30.90 -0.23 -6.73
CA ASP A 61 -32.37 -0.05 -6.72
C ASP A 61 -32.77 1.42 -6.45
N GLU A 62 -32.02 2.12 -5.61
CA GLU A 62 -32.20 3.57 -5.37
C GLU A 62 -31.91 4.38 -6.64
N MET A 63 -30.87 4.04 -7.39
CA MET A 63 -30.52 4.70 -8.65
C MET A 63 -31.57 4.50 -9.76
N GLY A 64 -32.39 3.47 -9.65
CA GLY A 64 -33.48 3.16 -10.58
C GLY A 64 -34.77 3.95 -10.34
N LYS A 65 -34.87 4.77 -9.28
CA LYS A 65 -36.10 5.49 -8.89
C LYS A 65 -35.86 7.00 -8.93
N ALA A 66 -36.79 7.74 -9.49
CA ALA A 66 -36.68 9.19 -9.64
C ALA A 66 -36.48 9.92 -8.29
N GLU A 67 -37.11 9.40 -7.22
CA GLU A 67 -37.08 10.01 -5.88
C GLU A 67 -35.72 9.82 -5.17
N THR A 68 -34.97 8.78 -5.53
CA THR A 68 -33.71 8.41 -4.86
C THR A 68 -32.50 8.44 -5.81
N PHE A 69 -32.72 8.74 -7.08
CA PHE A 69 -31.64 8.89 -8.05
C PHE A 69 -30.58 9.91 -7.59
N ARG A 70 -29.31 9.58 -7.80
CA ARG A 70 -28.16 10.43 -7.48
C ARG A 70 -27.41 10.79 -8.78
N GLY A 71 -27.30 12.09 -9.04
CA GLY A 71 -26.37 12.62 -10.05
C GLY A 71 -24.96 12.73 -9.50
N TYR A 72 -24.20 13.74 -9.92
CA TYR A 72 -22.91 14.04 -9.33
C TYR A 72 -23.04 14.26 -7.84
N GLY A 73 -22.25 13.50 -7.07
CA GLY A 73 -22.12 13.68 -5.62
C GLY A 73 -21.10 14.75 -5.25
N PRO A 74 -20.90 15.00 -3.95
CA PRO A 74 -19.78 15.82 -3.49
C PRO A 74 -18.45 15.21 -3.91
N GLU A 75 -17.53 16.01 -4.41
CA GLU A 75 -16.20 15.57 -4.84
C GLU A 75 -15.37 14.99 -3.68
N GLN A 76 -15.66 15.42 -2.46
CA GLN A 76 -15.03 14.93 -1.23
C GLN A 76 -15.59 13.58 -0.75
N GLY A 77 -16.69 13.12 -1.34
CA GLY A 77 -17.46 11.96 -0.89
C GLY A 77 -18.70 12.35 -0.09
N TYR A 78 -19.67 11.45 -0.02
CA TYR A 78 -20.92 11.66 0.73
C TYR A 78 -20.66 11.67 2.24
N ASP A 79 -21.38 12.53 2.95
CA ASP A 79 -21.26 12.70 4.40
C ASP A 79 -21.52 11.39 5.16
N PHE A 80 -22.43 10.54 4.67
CA PHE A 80 -22.72 9.26 5.33
C PHE A 80 -21.48 8.36 5.43
N LEU A 81 -20.64 8.32 4.39
CA LEU A 81 -19.40 7.51 4.40
C LEU A 81 -18.31 8.22 5.19
N ARG A 82 -18.12 9.52 4.99
CA ARG A 82 -17.12 10.31 5.73
C ARG A 82 -17.34 10.25 7.23
N GLN A 83 -18.62 10.33 7.67
CA GLN A 83 -18.98 10.18 9.07
C GLN A 83 -18.73 8.75 9.58
N ALA A 84 -19.10 7.72 8.79
CA ALA A 84 -18.84 6.33 9.15
C ALA A 84 -17.33 6.04 9.31
N ILE A 85 -16.48 6.63 8.44
CA ILE A 85 -15.03 6.58 8.55
C ILE A 85 -14.56 7.19 9.89
N ILE A 86 -15.01 8.41 10.19
CA ILE A 86 -14.62 9.10 11.43
C ILE A 86 -15.03 8.28 12.65
N ASP A 87 -16.27 7.84 12.70
CA ASP A 87 -16.81 7.11 13.86
C ASP A 87 -16.16 5.72 14.02
N GLY A 88 -15.91 5.00 12.91
CA GLY A 88 -15.39 3.63 12.91
C GLY A 88 -13.87 3.54 13.07
N ASP A 89 -13.13 4.33 12.29
CA ASP A 89 -11.66 4.16 12.21
C ASP A 89 -10.88 5.10 13.14
N TYR A 90 -11.44 6.25 13.50
CA TYR A 90 -10.71 7.27 14.27
C TYR A 90 -11.24 7.49 15.67
N LYS A 91 -12.53 7.73 15.82
CA LYS A 91 -13.15 8.05 17.12
C LYS A 91 -13.06 6.88 18.11
N THR A 92 -13.13 5.65 17.62
CA THR A 92 -12.91 4.44 18.42
C THR A 92 -11.50 4.36 19.01
N ARG A 93 -10.54 5.12 18.44
CA ARG A 93 -9.14 5.23 18.88
C ARG A 93 -8.84 6.55 19.62
N GLY A 94 -9.86 7.34 19.91
CA GLY A 94 -9.70 8.64 20.57
C GLY A 94 -9.15 9.74 19.68
N ILE A 95 -9.27 9.59 18.36
CA ILE A 95 -8.82 10.57 17.37
C ILE A 95 -10.06 11.36 16.91
N ASP A 96 -10.05 12.66 17.15
CA ASP A 96 -11.09 13.58 16.67
C ASP A 96 -10.70 14.13 15.30
N LEU A 97 -11.61 14.05 14.33
CA LEU A 97 -11.47 14.61 12.99
C LEU A 97 -12.75 15.40 12.64
N GLU A 98 -12.56 16.49 11.91
CA GLU A 98 -13.66 17.19 11.26
C GLU A 98 -14.07 16.50 9.96
N LEU A 99 -15.33 16.66 9.57
CA LEU A 99 -15.86 15.98 8.38
C LEU A 99 -15.08 16.36 7.10
N ASP A 100 -14.68 17.60 6.99
CA ASP A 100 -13.93 18.13 5.83
C ASP A 100 -12.41 17.84 5.84
N GLU A 101 -11.93 17.11 6.84
CA GLU A 101 -10.59 16.53 6.83
C GLU A 101 -10.53 15.16 6.11
N VAL A 102 -11.69 14.55 5.79
CA VAL A 102 -11.81 13.22 5.17
C VAL A 102 -12.27 13.34 3.72
N PHE A 103 -11.50 12.77 2.79
CA PHE A 103 -11.74 12.81 1.35
C PHE A 103 -11.81 11.39 0.79
N VAL A 104 -12.95 11.01 0.22
CA VAL A 104 -13.15 9.69 -0.39
C VAL A 104 -12.56 9.65 -1.79
N GLY A 105 -11.75 8.64 -2.10
CA GLY A 105 -11.08 8.42 -3.38
C GLY A 105 -11.51 7.12 -4.06
N ASP A 106 -10.97 6.88 -5.26
CA ASP A 106 -11.22 5.70 -6.09
C ASP A 106 -10.15 4.59 -5.93
N GLY A 107 -9.38 4.66 -4.87
CA GLY A 107 -8.32 3.72 -4.51
C GLY A 107 -7.02 4.42 -4.15
N ALA A 108 -6.38 3.99 -3.05
CA ALA A 108 -5.19 4.61 -2.50
C ALA A 108 -4.03 4.80 -3.50
N LYS A 109 -3.96 3.97 -4.57
CA LYS A 109 -2.96 4.15 -5.62
C LYS A 109 -3.09 5.51 -6.33
N THR A 110 -4.31 5.92 -6.65
CA THR A 110 -4.59 7.23 -7.25
C THR A 110 -4.25 8.34 -6.27
N ASP A 111 -4.68 8.21 -5.02
CA ASP A 111 -4.45 9.20 -3.98
C ASP A 111 -2.94 9.41 -3.73
N VAL A 112 -2.19 8.31 -3.55
CA VAL A 112 -0.73 8.33 -3.38
C VAL A 112 -0.01 8.98 -4.56
N ALA A 113 -0.44 8.66 -5.79
CA ALA A 113 0.18 9.21 -6.98
C ALA A 113 -0.09 10.71 -7.15
N CYS A 114 -1.26 11.18 -6.70
CA CYS A 114 -1.71 12.54 -6.92
C CYS A 114 -1.39 13.51 -5.77
N ILE A 115 -1.10 13.00 -4.56
CA ILE A 115 -0.88 13.86 -3.39
C ILE A 115 0.28 14.85 -3.59
N GLN A 116 1.28 14.49 -4.38
CA GLN A 116 2.41 15.35 -4.69
C GLN A 116 2.03 16.59 -5.51
N GLU A 117 0.86 16.61 -6.19
CA GLU A 117 0.40 17.74 -7.01
C GLU A 117 0.18 19.03 -6.18
N ILE A 118 -0.02 18.89 -4.85
CA ILE A 118 -0.19 20.07 -3.96
C ILE A 118 1.12 20.65 -3.45
N PHE A 119 2.27 20.06 -3.81
CA PHE A 119 3.60 20.53 -3.44
C PHE A 119 4.32 21.21 -4.61
N GLY A 120 5.48 21.80 -4.37
CA GLY A 120 6.24 22.52 -5.39
C GLY A 120 6.90 21.59 -6.43
N ASN A 121 7.21 22.14 -7.61
CA ASN A 121 7.83 21.36 -8.71
C ASN A 121 9.28 20.94 -8.40
N ASP A 122 9.93 21.57 -7.44
CA ASP A 122 11.29 21.30 -6.95
C ASP A 122 11.28 20.40 -5.69
N LEU A 123 10.21 19.62 -5.53
CA LEU A 123 9.99 18.69 -4.41
C LEU A 123 11.13 17.67 -4.29
N LYS A 124 11.74 17.61 -3.10
CA LYS A 124 12.66 16.54 -2.71
C LYS A 124 11.95 15.55 -1.78
N PHE A 125 11.97 14.27 -2.11
CA PHE A 125 11.28 13.25 -1.33
C PHE A 125 12.17 12.09 -0.93
N ALA A 126 11.75 11.39 0.13
CA ALA A 126 12.36 10.15 0.56
C ALA A 126 11.39 8.97 0.48
N VAL A 127 11.94 7.79 0.21
CA VAL A 127 11.22 6.51 0.22
C VAL A 127 12.06 5.46 0.93
N ALA A 128 11.39 4.48 1.54
CA ALA A 128 12.06 3.26 1.99
C ALA A 128 12.71 2.54 0.79
N ASP A 129 13.71 1.72 1.02
CA ASP A 129 14.27 0.82 0.02
C ASP A 129 14.53 -0.55 0.68
N PRO A 130 13.76 -1.59 0.33
CA PRO A 130 12.78 -1.68 -0.77
C PRO A 130 11.47 -0.92 -0.52
N VAL A 131 10.77 -0.56 -1.61
CA VAL A 131 9.56 0.27 -1.58
C VAL A 131 8.50 -0.19 -2.59
N TYR A 132 7.24 0.14 -2.33
CA TYR A 132 6.17 0.00 -3.32
C TYR A 132 6.42 0.92 -4.51
N PRO A 133 6.57 0.39 -5.75
CA PRO A 133 7.09 1.16 -6.89
C PRO A 133 6.29 2.41 -7.24
N VAL A 134 4.99 2.45 -6.89
CA VAL A 134 4.12 3.58 -7.26
C VAL A 134 4.58 4.91 -6.66
N TYR A 135 5.16 4.92 -5.45
CA TYR A 135 5.67 6.15 -4.85
C TYR A 135 6.81 6.74 -5.68
N LEU A 136 7.66 5.87 -6.22
CA LEU A 136 8.77 6.28 -7.07
C LEU A 136 8.29 6.65 -8.48
N ASP A 137 7.55 5.76 -9.15
CA ASP A 137 7.11 5.93 -10.53
C ASP A 137 6.26 7.20 -10.72
N SER A 138 5.34 7.49 -9.78
CA SER A 138 4.54 8.71 -9.84
C SER A 138 5.40 9.97 -9.75
N ASN A 139 6.41 9.97 -8.88
CA ASN A 139 7.35 11.09 -8.76
C ASN A 139 8.28 11.22 -9.99
N VAL A 140 8.63 10.11 -10.67
CA VAL A 140 9.32 10.17 -11.98
C VAL A 140 8.46 10.90 -13.00
N MET A 141 7.17 10.54 -13.11
CA MET A 141 6.24 11.17 -14.07
C MET A 141 6.11 12.69 -13.85
N PHE A 142 6.17 13.14 -12.61
CA PHE A 142 6.13 14.56 -12.24
C PHE A 142 7.49 15.27 -12.32
N GLY A 143 8.59 14.53 -12.49
CA GLY A 143 9.92 15.11 -12.67
C GLY A 143 10.69 15.39 -11.38
N HIS A 144 10.28 14.79 -10.26
CA HIS A 144 10.89 15.03 -8.94
C HIS A 144 12.12 14.15 -8.64
N THR A 145 12.54 13.28 -9.59
CA THR A 145 13.50 12.20 -9.30
C THR A 145 14.92 12.45 -9.80
N GLY A 146 15.14 13.46 -10.62
CA GLY A 146 16.42 13.59 -11.34
C GLY A 146 16.57 12.52 -12.41
N ASP A 147 17.82 12.14 -12.70
CA ASP A 147 18.13 11.15 -13.72
C ASP A 147 18.33 9.75 -13.14
N TRP A 148 18.06 8.74 -13.99
CA TRP A 148 18.28 7.34 -13.64
C TRP A 148 19.76 6.99 -13.65
N ASN A 149 20.26 6.47 -12.56
CA ASN A 149 21.61 5.95 -12.40
C ASN A 149 21.60 4.42 -12.54
N ALA A 150 21.94 3.94 -13.73
CA ALA A 150 21.88 2.51 -14.03
C ALA A 150 22.89 1.65 -13.24
N GLU A 151 24.01 2.23 -12.82
CA GLU A 151 25.04 1.53 -12.03
C GLU A 151 24.53 1.24 -10.62
N LYS A 152 23.85 2.21 -10.01
CA LYS A 152 23.31 2.10 -8.65
C LYS A 152 21.88 1.52 -8.60
N GLY A 153 21.16 1.52 -9.74
CA GLY A 153 19.75 1.11 -9.81
C GLY A 153 18.80 2.08 -9.08
N ILE A 154 19.10 3.37 -9.03
CA ILE A 154 18.36 4.42 -8.33
C ILE A 154 18.23 5.70 -9.18
N TYR A 155 17.34 6.60 -8.79
CA TYR A 155 17.29 7.98 -9.29
C TYR A 155 18.10 8.89 -8.37
N ASP A 156 19.02 9.69 -8.95
CA ASP A 156 19.99 10.51 -8.18
C ASP A 156 19.34 11.65 -7.36
N GLY A 157 18.11 12.05 -7.68
CA GLY A 157 17.38 13.10 -6.94
C GLY A 157 16.52 12.59 -5.79
N VAL A 158 16.47 11.29 -5.56
CA VAL A 158 15.63 10.64 -4.53
C VAL A 158 16.48 10.26 -3.31
N VAL A 159 15.94 10.47 -2.11
CA VAL A 159 16.54 10.00 -0.86
C VAL A 159 16.00 8.61 -0.56
N TYR A 160 16.83 7.60 -0.68
CA TYR A 160 16.50 6.22 -0.34
C TYR A 160 16.87 5.94 1.12
N LEU A 161 15.92 5.37 1.86
CA LEU A 161 16.06 5.02 3.28
C LEU A 161 16.26 3.50 3.38
N PRO A 162 17.49 3.01 3.59
CA PRO A 162 17.76 1.58 3.56
C PRO A 162 16.98 0.81 4.61
N CYS A 163 16.25 -0.22 4.17
CA CYS A 163 15.60 -1.21 5.03
C CYS A 163 16.34 -2.53 4.86
N THR A 164 17.04 -2.93 5.91
CA THR A 164 17.98 -4.06 5.91
C THR A 164 17.70 -4.99 7.09
N PRO A 165 18.32 -6.19 7.15
CA PRO A 165 18.20 -7.07 8.32
C PRO A 165 18.58 -6.40 9.64
N GLU A 166 19.58 -5.50 9.63
CA GLU A 166 20.11 -4.83 10.81
C GLU A 166 19.09 -3.89 11.46
N ASN A 167 18.20 -3.28 10.66
CA ASN A 167 17.11 -2.43 11.19
C ASN A 167 15.73 -3.12 11.11
N GLY A 168 15.70 -4.45 10.93
CA GLY A 168 14.46 -5.22 10.84
C GLY A 168 13.57 -4.84 9.65
N PHE A 169 14.15 -4.36 8.56
CA PHE A 169 13.46 -3.84 7.37
C PHE A 169 12.51 -2.66 7.68
N LYS A 170 12.87 -1.81 8.61
CA LYS A 170 12.13 -0.60 8.98
C LYS A 170 12.96 0.63 8.64
N ALA A 171 12.39 1.58 7.92
CA ALA A 171 13.07 2.81 7.58
C ALA A 171 13.27 3.71 8.81
N GLU A 172 14.40 4.40 8.86
CA GLU A 172 14.68 5.47 9.82
C GLU A 172 14.46 6.85 9.18
N PRO A 173 14.14 7.89 9.96
CA PRO A 173 14.00 9.25 9.45
C PRO A 173 15.24 9.72 8.67
N PRO A 174 15.04 10.48 7.55
CA PRO A 174 16.13 10.93 6.70
C PRO A 174 17.08 11.87 7.47
N LYS A 175 18.38 11.72 7.21
CA LYS A 175 19.42 12.64 7.71
C LYS A 175 19.60 13.85 6.77
N GLU A 176 19.14 13.72 5.54
CA GLU A 176 19.14 14.79 4.55
C GLU A 176 17.84 15.58 4.62
N LYS A 177 17.89 16.83 4.16
CA LYS A 177 16.68 17.64 4.01
C LYS A 177 15.81 17.09 2.90
N VAL A 178 14.56 16.84 3.22
CA VAL A 178 13.49 16.44 2.27
C VAL A 178 12.24 17.26 2.55
N ASP A 179 11.31 17.29 1.60
CA ASP A 179 10.03 17.99 1.74
C ASP A 179 8.91 17.00 2.12
N ILE A 180 8.94 15.79 1.56
CA ILE A 180 8.00 14.71 1.88
C ILE A 180 8.71 13.38 2.06
N VAL A 181 8.09 12.50 2.85
CA VAL A 181 8.50 11.10 3.01
C VAL A 181 7.28 10.20 2.80
N TYR A 182 7.41 9.19 1.96
CA TYR A 182 6.39 8.13 1.86
C TYR A 182 6.71 7.02 2.84
N LEU A 183 5.77 6.73 3.74
CA LEU A 183 5.82 5.60 4.67
C LEU A 183 4.63 4.69 4.45
N CYS A 184 4.89 3.40 4.23
CA CYS A 184 3.87 2.36 4.20
C CYS A 184 3.96 1.54 5.51
N ASN A 185 2.89 1.57 6.31
CA ASN A 185 2.86 0.84 7.59
C ASN A 185 1.48 0.21 7.85
N PRO A 186 1.41 -1.12 7.94
CA PRO A 186 2.43 -2.14 7.67
C PRO A 186 2.99 -2.09 6.24
N SER A 187 4.27 -2.45 6.09
CA SER A 187 5.04 -2.23 4.87
C SER A 187 4.66 -3.18 3.73
N ASN A 188 4.54 -2.65 2.55
CA ASN A 188 4.68 -3.35 1.29
C ASN A 188 6.00 -2.90 0.63
N PRO A 189 7.03 -3.77 0.42
CA PRO A 189 6.91 -5.23 0.28
C PRO A 189 7.26 -6.08 1.51
N THR A 190 7.89 -5.53 2.54
CA THR A 190 8.57 -6.32 3.58
C THR A 190 7.63 -6.96 4.61
N GLY A 191 6.38 -6.50 4.69
CA GLY A 191 5.42 -6.99 5.67
C GLY A 191 5.74 -6.62 7.13
N THR A 192 6.77 -5.81 7.36
CA THR A 192 7.14 -5.33 8.71
C THR A 192 6.23 -4.18 9.14
N ALA A 193 6.12 -3.95 10.43
CA ALA A 193 5.34 -2.84 10.99
C ALA A 193 6.14 -2.08 12.04
N MET A 194 5.93 -0.77 12.09
CA MET A 194 6.56 0.12 13.06
C MET A 194 5.76 0.19 14.35
N SER A 195 6.45 0.12 15.48
CA SER A 195 5.88 0.32 16.80
C SER A 195 5.46 1.78 17.02
N LYS A 196 4.73 2.01 18.11
CA LYS A 196 4.38 3.36 18.56
C LYS A 196 5.60 4.23 18.81
N GLU A 197 6.67 3.67 19.37
CA GLU A 197 7.92 4.38 19.63
C GLU A 197 8.60 4.80 18.31
N GLU A 198 8.70 3.90 17.33
CA GLU A 198 9.28 4.19 16.03
C GLU A 198 8.49 5.28 15.30
N LEU A 199 7.15 5.21 15.29
CA LEU A 199 6.31 6.26 14.69
C LEU A 199 6.41 7.59 15.44
N THR A 200 6.58 7.58 16.76
CA THR A 200 6.83 8.80 17.55
C THR A 200 8.13 9.49 17.11
N ASN A 201 9.18 8.69 16.87
CA ASN A 201 10.45 9.22 16.35
C ASN A 201 10.29 9.83 14.96
N TRP A 202 9.46 9.23 14.09
CA TRP A 202 9.13 9.77 12.78
C TRP A 202 8.41 11.12 12.85
N VAL A 203 7.36 11.23 13.68
CA VAL A 203 6.60 12.48 13.87
C VAL A 203 7.48 13.57 14.44
N LYS A 204 8.32 13.23 15.44
CA LYS A 204 9.30 14.18 16.00
C LYS A 204 10.28 14.68 14.94
N ALA A 205 10.88 13.79 14.16
CA ALA A 205 11.80 14.13 13.09
C ALA A 205 11.12 15.03 12.03
N ALA A 206 9.87 14.73 11.66
CA ALA A 206 9.12 15.54 10.71
C ALA A 206 8.88 16.97 11.21
N LYS A 207 8.54 17.14 12.49
CA LYS A 207 8.38 18.46 13.12
C LYS A 207 9.70 19.24 13.20
N GLU A 208 10.78 18.56 13.58
CA GLU A 208 12.10 19.20 13.71
C GLU A 208 12.70 19.61 12.37
N ASN A 209 12.45 18.86 11.29
CA ASN A 209 13.05 19.05 9.98
C ASN A 209 12.07 19.62 8.92
N ASN A 210 10.82 19.89 9.30
CA ASN A 210 9.78 20.47 8.45
C ASN A 210 9.52 19.67 7.17
N PHE A 211 9.34 18.34 7.26
CA PHE A 211 8.87 17.52 6.16
C PHE A 211 7.49 16.93 6.47
N ILE A 212 6.73 16.58 5.42
CA ILE A 212 5.41 15.97 5.54
C ILE A 212 5.53 14.46 5.35
N ILE A 213 4.88 13.69 6.21
CA ILE A 213 4.76 12.23 6.10
C ILE A 213 3.50 11.91 5.29
N ILE A 214 3.67 11.27 4.14
CA ILE A 214 2.61 10.64 3.37
C ILE A 214 2.50 9.19 3.87
N TYR A 215 1.54 8.96 4.74
CA TYR A 215 1.41 7.70 5.47
C TYR A 215 0.38 6.78 4.81
N ASP A 216 0.86 5.74 4.12
CA ASP A 216 0.02 4.72 3.49
C ASP A 216 -0.24 3.58 4.48
N SER A 217 -1.47 3.51 5.00
CA SER A 217 -1.92 2.46 5.93
C SER A 217 -2.93 1.50 5.31
N ALA A 218 -2.74 1.15 4.03
CA ALA A 218 -3.63 0.23 3.31
C ALA A 218 -3.73 -1.17 3.93
N TYR A 219 -2.81 -1.53 4.82
CA TYR A 219 -2.75 -2.84 5.48
C TYR A 219 -3.01 -2.79 6.98
N GLU A 220 -3.49 -1.68 7.54
CA GLU A 220 -3.69 -1.49 8.98
C GLU A 220 -4.61 -2.54 9.63
N THR A 221 -5.60 -3.02 8.88
CA THR A 221 -6.55 -4.03 9.36
C THR A 221 -5.91 -5.39 9.67
N TYR A 222 -4.69 -5.63 9.18
CA TYR A 222 -3.91 -6.86 9.44
C TYR A 222 -3.01 -6.78 10.69
N ILE A 223 -2.98 -5.62 11.36
CA ILE A 223 -2.19 -5.42 12.58
C ILE A 223 -2.78 -6.27 13.71
N THR A 224 -1.93 -7.08 14.34
CA THR A 224 -2.29 -7.97 15.45
C THR A 224 -1.56 -7.63 16.74
N GLU A 225 -0.41 -6.96 16.67
CA GLU A 225 0.39 -6.58 17.83
C GLU A 225 -0.10 -5.27 18.45
N PRO A 226 -0.30 -5.22 19.78
CA PRO A 226 -0.97 -4.09 20.45
C PRO A 226 -0.12 -2.81 20.52
N ASP A 227 1.18 -2.88 20.30
CA ASP A 227 2.09 -1.74 20.27
C ASP A 227 2.26 -1.12 18.87
N VAL A 228 1.62 -1.69 17.85
CA VAL A 228 1.61 -1.18 16.48
C VAL A 228 0.35 -0.34 16.28
N PRO A 229 0.48 0.99 16.08
CA PRO A 229 -0.67 1.86 15.85
C PRO A 229 -1.38 1.55 14.54
N HIS A 230 -2.71 1.61 14.54
CA HIS A 230 -3.54 1.48 13.34
C HIS A 230 -3.64 2.78 12.53
N SER A 231 -3.31 3.92 13.15
CA SER A 231 -3.28 5.23 12.50
C SER A 231 -2.06 6.00 13.00
N ILE A 232 -1.43 6.76 12.11
CA ILE A 232 -0.37 7.68 12.53
C ILE A 232 -0.88 8.75 13.47
N PHE A 233 -2.19 9.07 13.42
CA PHE A 233 -2.80 10.06 14.30
C PHE A 233 -3.00 9.59 15.75
N GLU A 234 -2.68 8.35 16.07
CA GLU A 234 -2.51 7.88 17.46
C GLU A 234 -1.21 8.44 18.10
N ILE A 235 -0.33 9.04 17.27
CA ILE A 235 0.91 9.70 17.73
C ILE A 235 0.63 11.18 17.92
N GLU A 236 0.98 11.69 19.09
CA GLU A 236 0.84 13.12 19.42
C GLU A 236 1.62 13.99 18.43
N GLY A 237 0.97 15.03 17.90
CA GLY A 237 1.52 15.97 16.93
C GLY A 237 1.52 15.47 15.49
N ALA A 238 1.10 14.26 15.21
CA ALA A 238 1.09 13.73 13.83
C ALA A 238 0.17 14.53 12.90
N LYS A 239 -0.95 15.06 13.39
CA LYS A 239 -1.87 15.88 12.58
C LYS A 239 -1.21 17.14 11.99
N GLU A 240 -0.12 17.62 12.57
CA GLU A 240 0.61 18.78 12.08
C GLU A 240 1.52 18.48 10.89
N VAL A 241 1.94 17.20 10.73
CA VAL A 241 3.01 16.78 9.81
C VAL A 241 2.69 15.54 8.99
N ALA A 242 1.47 15.01 9.03
CA ALA A 242 1.13 13.80 8.30
C ALA A 242 -0.19 13.91 7.56
N ILE A 243 -0.23 13.27 6.38
CA ILE A 243 -1.42 12.96 5.59
C ILE A 243 -1.55 11.44 5.58
N GLU A 244 -2.70 10.90 6.00
CA GLU A 244 -2.94 9.47 6.04
C GLU A 244 -3.81 9.03 4.86
N LEU A 245 -3.38 7.95 4.19
CA LEU A 245 -4.11 7.32 3.09
C LEU A 245 -4.55 5.91 3.52
N ARG A 246 -5.82 5.59 3.26
CA ARG A 246 -6.41 4.30 3.55
C ARG A 246 -7.13 3.70 2.35
N SER A 247 -7.33 2.39 2.36
CA SER A 247 -7.91 1.67 1.24
C SER A 247 -8.87 0.57 1.69
N TYR A 248 -10.05 0.52 1.08
CA TYR A 248 -10.96 -0.61 1.22
C TYR A 248 -10.52 -1.85 0.41
N SER A 249 -9.46 -1.71 -0.40
CA SER A 249 -8.97 -2.83 -1.23
C SER A 249 -8.62 -4.07 -0.42
N LYS A 250 -8.06 -3.90 0.79
CA LYS A 250 -7.54 -5.02 1.58
C LYS A 250 -8.44 -5.39 2.76
N CYS A 251 -9.11 -4.42 3.37
CA CYS A 251 -10.00 -4.67 4.50
C CYS A 251 -11.40 -5.17 4.08
N ALA A 252 -11.88 -4.76 2.90
CA ALA A 252 -13.24 -5.08 2.42
C ALA A 252 -13.29 -5.73 1.03
N GLY A 253 -12.13 -6.10 0.46
CA GLY A 253 -12.06 -6.78 -0.83
C GLY A 253 -12.23 -5.88 -2.07
N PHE A 254 -12.10 -4.54 -1.95
CA PHE A 254 -12.43 -3.58 -3.00
C PHE A 254 -11.32 -3.39 -4.05
N THR A 255 -10.53 -4.41 -4.32
CA THR A 255 -9.49 -4.33 -5.36
C THR A 255 -10.06 -4.07 -6.75
N GLY A 256 -11.25 -4.63 -7.07
CA GLY A 256 -11.99 -4.39 -8.30
C GLY A 256 -13.07 -3.30 -8.20
N THR A 257 -13.58 -3.03 -7.00
CA THR A 257 -14.67 -2.07 -6.74
C THR A 257 -14.19 -0.63 -6.68
N ARG A 258 -12.95 -0.41 -6.18
CA ARG A 258 -12.23 0.87 -6.11
C ARG A 258 -12.83 1.87 -5.11
N CYS A 259 -12.33 1.86 -3.88
CA CYS A 259 -12.62 2.87 -2.86
C CYS A 259 -11.43 3.04 -1.92
N SER A 260 -11.18 4.27 -1.52
CA SER A 260 -10.15 4.70 -0.57
C SER A 260 -10.61 5.95 0.15
N TYR A 261 -9.80 6.43 1.08
CA TYR A 261 -9.92 7.78 1.58
C TYR A 261 -8.57 8.33 2.03
N VAL A 262 -8.49 9.66 2.03
CA VAL A 262 -7.35 10.43 2.49
C VAL A 262 -7.79 11.33 3.63
N VAL A 263 -7.01 11.38 4.70
CA VAL A 263 -7.21 12.33 5.80
C VAL A 263 -6.13 13.40 5.71
N VAL A 264 -6.57 14.63 5.50
CA VAL A 264 -5.71 15.81 5.46
C VAL A 264 -6.13 16.76 6.59
N PRO A 265 -5.49 16.67 7.76
CA PRO A 265 -5.85 17.51 8.90
C PRO A 265 -5.66 19.01 8.61
N HIS A 266 -6.54 19.87 9.12
CA HIS A 266 -6.37 21.34 9.07
C HIS A 266 -5.06 21.80 9.72
N ALA A 267 -4.61 21.08 10.75
CA ALA A 267 -3.34 21.35 11.39
C ALA A 267 -2.10 21.07 10.52
N CYS A 268 -2.26 20.31 9.42
CA CYS A 268 -1.16 19.93 8.53
C CYS A 268 -0.82 21.10 7.60
N VAL A 269 0.39 21.64 7.75
CA VAL A 269 0.84 22.83 7.02
C VAL A 269 2.14 22.56 6.27
N ALA A 270 2.28 23.20 5.10
CA ALA A 270 3.55 23.34 4.41
C ALA A 270 3.88 24.82 4.23
N TYR A 271 5.03 25.13 3.63
CA TYR A 271 5.52 26.50 3.61
C TYR A 271 5.76 27.00 2.18
N LYS A 272 5.39 28.24 1.93
CA LYS A 272 5.84 28.97 0.73
C LYS A 272 7.36 29.21 0.79
N LYS A 273 7.95 29.56 -0.36
CA LYS A 273 9.38 29.91 -0.44
C LYS A 273 9.78 31.09 0.45
N ASP A 274 8.82 31.95 0.81
CA ASP A 274 9.02 33.09 1.74
C ASP A 274 8.83 32.70 3.22
N GLY A 275 8.59 31.42 3.52
CA GLY A 275 8.38 30.90 4.88
C GLY A 275 6.96 31.03 5.40
N THR A 276 6.01 31.54 4.62
CA THR A 276 4.60 31.63 5.04
C THR A 276 3.98 30.23 5.10
N ALA A 277 3.40 29.86 6.24
CA ALA A 277 2.67 28.60 6.41
C ALA A 277 1.36 28.59 5.58
N VAL A 278 1.03 27.45 5.01
CA VAL A 278 -0.19 27.20 4.23
C VAL A 278 -0.77 25.85 4.65
N GLU A 279 -2.05 25.84 4.99
CA GLU A 279 -2.79 24.61 5.26
C GLU A 279 -2.85 23.74 3.99
N LEU A 280 -2.59 22.45 4.13
CA LEU A 280 -2.63 21.51 3.00
C LEU A 280 -4.07 21.06 2.67
N ASN A 281 -4.98 21.07 3.64
CA ASN A 281 -6.38 20.66 3.44
C ASN A 281 -7.08 21.45 2.33
N PRO A 282 -7.09 22.79 2.30
CA PRO A 282 -7.72 23.56 1.23
C PRO A 282 -7.10 23.30 -0.15
N LEU A 283 -5.80 22.99 -0.22
CA LEU A 283 -5.12 22.67 -1.48
C LEU A 283 -5.58 21.31 -2.01
N TRP A 284 -5.64 20.29 -1.14
CA TRP A 284 -6.14 18.97 -1.52
C TRP A 284 -7.62 19.02 -1.89
N ASN A 285 -8.44 19.73 -1.13
CA ASN A 285 -9.85 19.96 -1.46
C ASN A 285 -10.00 20.61 -2.85
N ARG A 286 -9.22 21.65 -3.15
CA ARG A 286 -9.23 22.31 -4.48
C ARG A 286 -8.82 21.35 -5.59
N ARG A 287 -7.81 20.52 -5.34
CA ARG A 287 -7.39 19.48 -6.28
C ARG A 287 -8.55 18.51 -6.56
N GLN A 288 -9.20 17.97 -5.52
CA GLN A 288 -10.33 17.05 -5.66
C GLN A 288 -11.46 17.68 -6.50
N CYS A 289 -11.87 18.88 -6.16
CA CYS A 289 -12.91 19.61 -6.93
C CYS A 289 -12.53 19.91 -8.38
N THR A 290 -11.26 19.84 -8.76
CA THR A 290 -10.81 20.14 -10.12
C THR A 290 -10.62 18.90 -10.97
N PHE A 291 -10.12 17.81 -10.40
CA PHE A 291 -9.70 16.61 -11.12
C PHE A 291 -10.60 15.39 -10.90
N PHE A 292 -11.55 15.46 -9.94
CA PHE A 292 -12.27 14.30 -9.49
C PHE A 292 -13.73 14.61 -9.18
N ASN A 293 -14.66 13.85 -9.72
CA ASN A 293 -16.11 14.01 -9.50
C ASN A 293 -16.66 13.09 -8.40
N GLY A 294 -15.80 12.53 -7.58
CA GLY A 294 -16.18 11.62 -6.49
C GLY A 294 -16.28 10.15 -6.90
N THR A 295 -16.09 9.28 -5.91
CA THR A 295 -16.32 7.84 -6.04
C THR A 295 -17.81 7.58 -6.28
N PRO A 296 -18.21 6.59 -7.11
CA PRO A 296 -19.61 6.31 -7.40
C PRO A 296 -20.45 6.07 -6.14
N TYR A 297 -21.69 6.57 -6.14
CA TYR A 297 -22.64 6.42 -5.02
C TYR A 297 -22.77 4.98 -4.54
N ILE A 298 -22.92 4.02 -5.49
CA ILE A 298 -23.07 2.59 -5.19
C ILE A 298 -21.86 2.05 -4.43
N VAL A 299 -20.67 2.48 -4.82
CA VAL A 299 -19.41 2.08 -4.17
C VAL A 299 -19.28 2.68 -2.78
N GLN A 300 -19.71 3.93 -2.58
CA GLN A 300 -19.68 4.56 -1.27
C GLN A 300 -20.67 3.93 -0.31
N ARG A 301 -21.87 3.50 -0.77
CA ARG A 301 -22.82 2.73 0.04
C ARG A 301 -22.26 1.35 0.43
N ALA A 302 -21.57 0.72 -0.47
CA ALA A 302 -20.86 -0.52 -0.18
C ALA A 302 -19.75 -0.32 0.88
N ALA A 303 -18.98 0.76 0.77
CA ALA A 303 -17.94 1.10 1.74
C ALA A 303 -18.53 1.45 3.13
N GLU A 304 -19.67 2.17 3.18
CA GLU A 304 -20.39 2.44 4.42
C GLU A 304 -20.81 1.14 5.12
N ALA A 305 -21.26 0.13 4.36
CA ALA A 305 -21.69 -1.16 4.93
C ALA A 305 -20.54 -1.91 5.64
N TYR A 306 -19.28 -1.64 5.31
CA TYR A 306 -18.11 -2.15 6.03
C TYR A 306 -18.16 -1.78 7.51
N TYR A 307 -18.65 -0.58 7.86
CA TYR A 307 -18.72 -0.09 9.26
C TYR A 307 -19.92 -0.63 10.03
N SER A 308 -20.84 -1.32 9.40
CA SER A 308 -21.92 -2.01 10.12
C SER A 308 -21.36 -3.18 10.93
N PRO A 309 -21.99 -3.58 12.07
CA PRO A 309 -21.52 -4.73 12.85
C PRO A 309 -21.38 -6.01 12.03
N GLU A 310 -22.31 -6.26 11.10
CA GLU A 310 -22.28 -7.43 10.23
C GLU A 310 -21.18 -7.32 9.15
N GLY A 311 -21.00 -6.13 8.55
CA GLY A 311 -19.95 -5.86 7.58
C GLY A 311 -18.56 -6.05 8.19
N GLN A 312 -18.30 -5.46 9.35
CA GLN A 312 -17.03 -5.64 10.07
C GLN A 312 -16.76 -7.10 10.41
N LYS A 313 -17.74 -7.83 10.94
CA LYS A 313 -17.61 -9.24 11.27
C LYS A 313 -17.24 -10.09 10.06
N GLN A 314 -17.91 -9.87 8.92
CA GLN A 314 -17.68 -10.63 7.70
C GLN A 314 -16.33 -10.29 7.05
N CYS A 315 -15.96 -9.01 6.98
CA CYS A 315 -14.69 -8.58 6.43
C CYS A 315 -13.51 -8.99 7.32
N LEU A 316 -13.65 -8.93 8.65
CA LEU A 316 -12.62 -9.38 9.59
C LEU A 316 -12.35 -10.89 9.43
N ALA A 317 -13.38 -11.71 9.21
CA ALA A 317 -13.20 -13.14 8.95
C ALA A 317 -12.34 -13.40 7.68
N ASP A 318 -12.43 -12.55 6.66
CA ASP A 318 -11.57 -12.64 5.48
C ASP A 318 -10.12 -12.20 5.78
N VAL A 319 -9.95 -11.18 6.61
CA VAL A 319 -8.63 -10.73 7.10
C VAL A 319 -7.95 -11.83 7.92
N GLU A 320 -8.67 -12.44 8.86
CA GLU A 320 -8.20 -13.56 9.68
C GLU A 320 -7.78 -14.76 8.82
N TYR A 321 -8.58 -15.09 7.79
CA TYR A 321 -8.25 -16.13 6.84
C TYR A 321 -6.91 -15.88 6.12
N TYR A 322 -6.67 -14.65 5.67
CA TYR A 322 -5.39 -14.30 5.04
C TYR A 322 -4.24 -14.27 6.06
N MET A 323 -4.48 -13.87 7.29
CA MET A 323 -3.44 -13.92 8.33
C MET A 323 -3.08 -15.35 8.72
N GLU A 324 -4.02 -16.29 8.72
CA GLU A 324 -3.70 -17.72 8.84
C GLU A 324 -2.76 -18.19 7.72
N ASN A 325 -3.03 -17.78 6.47
CA ASN A 325 -2.15 -18.08 5.33
C ASN A 325 -0.76 -17.44 5.50
N ALA A 326 -0.70 -16.21 6.00
CA ALA A 326 0.57 -15.52 6.27
C ALA A 326 1.41 -16.29 7.30
N HIS A 327 0.78 -16.77 8.37
CA HIS A 327 1.44 -17.60 9.37
C HIS A 327 1.91 -18.95 8.80
N ILE A 328 1.10 -19.60 7.95
CA ILE A 328 1.51 -20.85 7.27
C ILE A 328 2.77 -20.61 6.42
N ILE A 329 2.82 -19.49 5.66
CA ILE A 329 4.00 -19.15 4.86
C ILE A 329 5.21 -18.92 5.77
N ARG A 330 5.07 -18.05 6.78
CA ARG A 330 6.16 -17.68 7.70
C ARG A 330 6.71 -18.90 8.42
N ASP A 331 5.84 -19.64 9.09
CA ASP A 331 6.24 -20.72 9.99
C ASP A 331 6.80 -21.91 9.19
N GLY A 332 6.12 -22.30 8.09
CA GLY A 332 6.55 -23.41 7.26
C GLY A 332 7.86 -23.15 6.50
N LEU A 333 8.09 -21.94 6.03
CA LEU A 333 9.38 -21.59 5.40
C LEU A 333 10.50 -21.44 6.45
N THR A 334 10.19 -20.93 7.63
CA THR A 334 11.16 -20.89 8.74
C THR A 334 11.58 -22.31 9.16
N GLU A 335 10.64 -23.25 9.28
CA GLU A 335 10.93 -24.64 9.55
C GLU A 335 11.77 -25.29 8.44
N ALA A 336 11.57 -24.88 7.20
CA ALA A 336 12.38 -25.32 6.05
C ALA A 336 13.79 -24.68 5.99
N GLY A 337 14.13 -23.79 6.93
CA GLY A 337 15.45 -23.14 7.06
C GLY A 337 15.58 -21.76 6.42
N PHE A 338 14.50 -21.17 5.92
CA PHE A 338 14.53 -19.81 5.38
C PHE A 338 14.48 -18.75 6.49
N THR A 339 15.13 -17.61 6.26
CA THR A 339 14.91 -16.41 7.05
C THR A 339 13.71 -15.67 6.47
N VAL A 340 12.69 -15.45 7.29
CA VAL A 340 11.42 -14.78 6.90
C VAL A 340 11.17 -13.59 7.78
N TYR A 341 10.87 -12.45 7.18
CA TYR A 341 10.43 -11.22 7.85
C TYR A 341 8.96 -10.94 7.48
N GLY A 342 8.29 -10.12 8.28
CA GLY A 342 6.88 -9.81 8.07
C GLY A 342 5.93 -10.96 8.41
N ALA A 343 4.76 -10.99 7.75
CA ALA A 343 3.70 -12.00 7.95
C ALA A 343 3.21 -12.13 9.41
N THR A 344 3.31 -11.05 10.19
CA THR A 344 2.79 -10.94 11.57
C THR A 344 1.69 -9.87 11.65
N ASN A 345 1.95 -8.67 11.10
CA ASN A 345 1.02 -7.56 11.03
C ASN A 345 0.63 -7.23 9.57
N SER A 346 0.86 -8.15 8.64
CA SER A 346 0.70 -7.93 7.20
C SER A 346 0.54 -9.26 6.47
N PRO A 347 -0.19 -9.29 5.34
CA PRO A 347 -0.31 -10.47 4.50
C PRO A 347 0.96 -10.74 3.65
N TYR A 348 2.06 -10.03 3.88
CA TYR A 348 3.31 -10.19 3.13
C TYR A 348 4.39 -10.85 3.96
N ALA A 349 5.03 -11.87 3.37
CA ALA A 349 6.25 -12.49 3.85
C ALA A 349 7.43 -12.05 2.96
N TRP A 350 8.49 -11.57 3.58
CA TRP A 350 9.74 -11.18 2.95
C TRP A 350 10.79 -12.25 3.23
N VAL A 351 11.09 -13.03 2.21
CA VAL A 351 11.87 -14.26 2.34
C VAL A 351 13.25 -14.07 1.74
N GLN A 352 14.29 -14.30 2.55
CA GLN A 352 15.67 -14.27 2.09
C GLN A 352 15.95 -15.44 1.14
N THR A 353 16.62 -15.17 0.02
CA THR A 353 17.02 -16.21 -0.95
C THR A 353 18.08 -17.12 -0.35
N PRO A 354 18.13 -18.41 -0.73
CA PRO A 354 19.13 -19.33 -0.20
C PRO A 354 20.51 -19.05 -0.79
N ASN A 355 21.57 -19.23 0.03
CA ASN A 355 22.96 -19.23 -0.41
C ASN A 355 23.40 -17.99 -1.22
N GLY A 356 22.82 -16.82 -0.95
CA GLY A 356 23.14 -15.58 -1.68
C GLY A 356 22.68 -15.57 -3.14
N MET A 357 21.70 -16.40 -3.49
CA MET A 357 21.10 -16.41 -4.82
C MET A 357 20.43 -15.08 -5.12
N LYS A 358 20.47 -14.62 -6.37
CA LYS A 358 19.77 -13.42 -6.80
C LYS A 358 18.26 -13.61 -6.80
N SER A 359 17.52 -12.52 -6.58
CA SER A 359 16.05 -12.53 -6.50
C SER A 359 15.40 -13.15 -7.74
N TRP A 360 15.84 -12.79 -8.95
CA TRP A 360 15.30 -13.34 -10.18
C TRP A 360 15.69 -14.80 -10.40
N ASP A 361 16.89 -15.21 -10.03
CA ASP A 361 17.33 -16.60 -10.17
C ASP A 361 16.52 -17.52 -9.25
N PHE A 362 16.23 -17.05 -8.04
CA PHE A 362 15.38 -17.80 -7.11
C PHE A 362 13.90 -17.81 -7.54
N PHE A 363 13.41 -16.72 -8.10
CA PHE A 363 12.08 -16.70 -8.73
C PHE A 363 11.96 -17.74 -9.84
N ASP A 364 12.93 -17.79 -10.76
CA ASP A 364 12.93 -18.73 -11.88
C ASP A 364 13.04 -20.18 -11.37
N LEU A 365 13.87 -20.44 -10.35
CA LEU A 365 13.97 -21.76 -9.71
C LEU A 365 12.64 -22.21 -9.11
N LEU A 366 11.93 -21.33 -8.37
CA LEU A 366 10.64 -21.66 -7.77
C LEU A 366 9.56 -21.89 -8.86
N LEU A 367 9.56 -21.11 -9.91
CA LEU A 367 8.64 -21.30 -11.03
C LEU A 367 8.86 -22.65 -11.72
N GLU A 368 10.12 -23.00 -12.01
CA GLU A 368 10.49 -24.21 -12.75
C GLU A 368 10.40 -25.50 -11.93
N LYS A 369 10.78 -25.46 -10.65
CA LYS A 369 10.92 -26.66 -9.83
C LYS A 369 9.76 -26.87 -8.85
N ALA A 370 9.14 -25.79 -8.37
CA ALA A 370 8.02 -25.84 -7.42
C ALA A 370 6.68 -25.44 -8.04
N HIS A 371 6.68 -24.85 -9.25
CA HIS A 371 5.51 -24.25 -9.89
C HIS A 371 4.86 -23.18 -8.99
N VAL A 372 5.69 -22.38 -8.30
CA VAL A 372 5.26 -21.31 -7.43
C VAL A 372 5.75 -19.97 -7.97
N VAL A 373 4.82 -19.03 -8.11
CA VAL A 373 5.09 -17.65 -8.53
C VAL A 373 5.15 -16.74 -7.31
N THR A 374 6.26 -16.02 -7.17
CA THR A 374 6.51 -15.03 -6.12
C THR A 374 6.75 -13.65 -6.75
N THR A 375 7.27 -12.68 -6.00
CA THR A 375 7.72 -11.40 -6.57
C THR A 375 9.18 -11.19 -6.19
N PRO A 376 10.12 -11.04 -7.18
CA PRO A 376 11.51 -10.75 -6.91
C PRO A 376 11.69 -9.44 -6.14
N GLY A 377 12.46 -9.49 -5.06
CA GLY A 377 12.67 -8.34 -4.18
C GLY A 377 13.42 -7.19 -4.84
N SER A 378 14.34 -7.49 -5.75
CA SER A 378 15.06 -6.48 -6.54
C SER A 378 14.14 -5.58 -7.37
N GLY A 379 12.90 -6.00 -7.63
CA GLY A 379 11.89 -5.17 -8.30
C GLY A 379 11.30 -4.07 -7.41
N PHE A 380 11.63 -4.06 -6.12
CA PHE A 380 11.19 -3.04 -5.15
C PHE A 380 12.32 -2.07 -4.76
N GLY A 381 13.52 -2.24 -5.31
CA GLY A 381 14.68 -1.41 -5.02
C GLY A 381 15.95 -2.23 -4.78
N PRO A 382 17.14 -1.57 -4.77
CA PRO A 382 18.43 -2.24 -4.60
C PRO A 382 18.55 -3.09 -3.34
N HIS A 383 18.03 -2.62 -2.18
CA HIS A 383 18.05 -3.39 -0.93
C HIS A 383 17.03 -4.55 -0.91
N GLY A 384 16.22 -4.68 -1.94
CA GLY A 384 15.39 -5.86 -2.17
C GLY A 384 16.11 -7.03 -2.86
N GLU A 385 17.34 -6.83 -3.36
CA GLU A 385 18.13 -7.92 -3.95
C GLU A 385 18.49 -8.99 -2.90
N GLY A 386 18.34 -10.25 -3.27
CA GLY A 386 18.52 -11.37 -2.34
C GLY A 386 17.27 -11.72 -1.53
N TYR A 387 16.10 -11.20 -1.92
CA TYR A 387 14.82 -11.48 -1.28
C TYR A 387 13.71 -11.75 -2.29
N LEU A 388 12.65 -12.42 -1.82
CA LEU A 388 11.37 -12.56 -2.52
C LEU A 388 10.23 -12.08 -1.62
N ARG A 389 9.22 -11.43 -2.20
CA ARG A 389 7.94 -11.21 -1.51
C ARG A 389 6.96 -12.33 -1.85
N LEU A 390 6.40 -12.97 -0.82
CA LEU A 390 5.26 -13.88 -0.92
C LEU A 390 4.03 -13.20 -0.32
N THR A 391 2.85 -13.53 -0.83
CA THR A 391 1.58 -12.97 -0.37
C THR A 391 0.65 -14.06 0.15
N ALA A 392 -0.12 -13.72 1.16
CA ALA A 392 -1.10 -14.61 1.79
C ALA A 392 -2.47 -14.64 1.07
N PHE A 393 -2.61 -13.91 -0.04
CA PHE A 393 -3.87 -13.75 -0.77
C PHE A 393 -4.20 -14.95 -1.68
N GLY A 394 -4.03 -16.15 -1.18
CA GLY A 394 -4.37 -17.40 -1.86
C GLY A 394 -5.44 -18.19 -1.13
N THR A 395 -5.78 -19.37 -1.65
CA THR A 395 -6.52 -20.34 -0.85
C THR A 395 -5.59 -21.00 0.16
N LYS A 396 -6.13 -21.49 1.28
CA LYS A 396 -5.35 -22.16 2.32
C LYS A 396 -4.66 -23.41 1.78
N GLU A 397 -5.38 -24.18 0.94
CA GLU A 397 -4.86 -25.38 0.30
C GLU A 397 -3.66 -25.06 -0.61
N ASN A 398 -3.77 -24.05 -1.44
CA ASN A 398 -2.67 -23.62 -2.31
C ASN A 398 -1.48 -23.06 -1.49
N THR A 399 -1.76 -22.38 -0.40
CA THR A 399 -0.71 -21.83 0.48
C THR A 399 0.09 -22.95 1.13
N VAL A 400 -0.60 -23.96 1.71
CA VAL A 400 0.03 -25.14 2.31
C VAL A 400 0.84 -25.91 1.26
N GLU A 401 0.26 -26.13 0.09
CA GLU A 401 0.92 -26.87 -1.00
C GLU A 401 2.15 -26.12 -1.53
N ALA A 402 2.07 -24.80 -1.68
CA ALA A 402 3.22 -24.00 -2.12
C ALA A 402 4.38 -24.06 -1.12
N VAL A 403 4.10 -23.88 0.16
CA VAL A 403 5.10 -23.98 1.23
C VAL A 403 5.76 -25.38 1.23
N LYS A 404 4.96 -26.43 1.10
CA LYS A 404 5.47 -27.81 1.01
C LYS A 404 6.38 -27.98 -0.20
N ARG A 405 5.98 -27.53 -1.41
CA ARG A 405 6.81 -27.64 -2.62
C ARG A 405 8.13 -26.90 -2.50
N ILE A 406 8.14 -25.72 -1.86
CA ILE A 406 9.36 -24.96 -1.61
C ILE A 406 10.26 -25.72 -0.62
N ALA A 407 9.71 -26.25 0.48
CA ALA A 407 10.45 -27.02 1.47
C ALA A 407 11.06 -28.32 0.88
N ASP A 408 10.32 -29.00 0.00
CA ASP A 408 10.75 -30.24 -0.67
C ASP A 408 11.97 -30.03 -1.61
N LEU A 409 12.30 -28.79 -1.99
CA LEU A 409 13.53 -28.48 -2.73
C LEU A 409 14.80 -28.66 -1.89
N LYS A 410 14.70 -28.70 -0.55
CA LYS A 410 15.82 -28.96 0.39
C LYS A 410 17.02 -28.06 0.15
N LEU A 411 16.79 -26.77 -0.01
CA LEU A 411 17.81 -25.78 -0.37
C LEU A 411 18.80 -25.46 0.76
N PHE A 412 18.44 -25.82 1.99
CA PHE A 412 19.32 -25.78 3.18
C PHE A 412 19.58 -27.22 3.63
N LYS A 413 20.86 -27.63 3.56
CA LYS A 413 21.33 -28.93 4.04
C LYS A 413 22.00 -28.77 5.39
#